data_870016c4eddf8c06d18f65c0064645ae
#
_entry.id   870016c4eddf8c06d18f65c0064645ae
#
_cell.length_a   1.000
_cell.length_b   1.000
_cell.length_c   1.000
_cell.angle_alpha   90.00
_cell.angle_beta   90.00
_cell.angle_gamma   90.00
#
_symmetry.space_group_name_H-M   'P 1'
#
loop_
_entity.id
_entity.type
_entity.pdbx_description
1 polymer ?
#
loop_
_entity_poly.entity_id
_entity_poly.type
_entity_poly.pdbx_seq_one_letter_code
_entity_poly.pdbx_strand_id
1 'polypeptide(L)'
;MTVRTAPRPARPVSALALGAVLALTVSGCGKSETSTAAPAATGSSTQGAQQLEATAPTASATTGAGTTTGSSTSGCTLTQYGVPKGLALTSLVVGFSQSEKEANPFRIAETQSIKAEAAKLGVKKLIATNAQSTLSKQISDIQDLIAQGAQALIVAPLNSTGLEPALAAAKAKHIPVITIDRKLTAATACSDYLTFIGSNFVQQGHRAAKQLVAATGGKGKVAILLGSSGNNVTTDRTKGFVDELKGSPGLTIVAQQTGDFTRSQGQSVTEQLVQAHPDLTAVYAENDEMALGAIVALKSAGKQPGKDVKVVSVDGTRNAVQQVVKGAMNGVVESNPRFGPLAFSTLSQFLSGQPIAPALIIKDRQYDPSDAAASVGSAF
;
A
#
# COMPACT_ATOMS: atom_id res chain seq x y z
N MET A 1 38.54 -3.71 -51.16
CA MET A 1 38.63 -2.32 -50.67
C MET A 1 38.69 -2.39 -49.15
N THR A 2 39.86 -2.22 -48.62
CA THR A 2 40.21 -2.34 -47.20
C THR A 2 40.19 -0.95 -46.58
N VAL A 3 39.39 -0.73 -45.58
CA VAL A 3 39.36 0.53 -44.81
C VAL A 3 40.11 0.33 -43.51
N ARG A 4 41.17 1.12 -43.35
CA ARG A 4 42.08 1.15 -42.20
C ARG A 4 41.41 1.95 -41.06
N THR A 5 41.44 1.40 -39.85
CA THR A 5 41.12 2.09 -38.58
C THR A 5 42.35 2.81 -38.05
N ALA A 6 42.22 4.08 -37.71
CA ALA A 6 43.21 4.89 -37.01
C ALA A 6 43.07 4.84 -35.49
N PRO A 7 44.17 4.91 -34.71
CA PRO A 7 44.13 4.85 -33.25
C PRO A 7 43.88 6.21 -32.60
N ARG A 8 43.17 6.23 -31.46
CA ARG A 8 42.96 7.39 -30.59
C ARG A 8 44.16 7.64 -29.68
N PRO A 9 44.49 8.89 -29.36
CA PRO A 9 45.58 9.22 -28.45
C PRO A 9 45.15 9.13 -26.96
N ALA A 10 46.07 8.68 -26.12
CA ALA A 10 46.01 8.64 -24.67
C ALA A 10 46.16 10.03 -24.05
N ARG A 11 45.44 10.27 -22.95
CA ARG A 11 45.60 11.44 -22.09
C ARG A 11 46.48 11.13 -20.88
N PRO A 12 47.34 12.06 -20.44
CA PRO A 12 48.23 11.80 -19.33
C PRO A 12 47.58 12.02 -17.95
N VAL A 13 48.07 11.19 -17.02
CA VAL A 13 47.85 11.29 -15.57
C VAL A 13 48.79 12.33 -15.01
N SER A 14 48.26 13.27 -14.21
CA SER A 14 49.09 14.14 -13.38
C SER A 14 48.79 13.88 -11.92
N ALA A 15 49.84 13.51 -11.21
CA ALA A 15 49.89 13.35 -9.76
C ALA A 15 50.54 14.57 -9.10
N LEU A 16 50.39 14.67 -7.80
CA LEU A 16 51.07 15.44 -6.76
C LEU A 16 50.51 16.83 -6.44
N ALA A 17 50.09 17.03 -5.15
CA ALA A 17 51.00 17.57 -4.16
C ALA A 17 50.46 17.46 -2.72
N LEU A 18 51.32 17.11 -1.82
CA LEU A 18 51.27 17.13 -0.36
C LEU A 18 51.24 18.58 0.15
N GLY A 19 50.59 18.87 1.30
CA GLY A 19 50.69 20.13 2.03
C GLY A 19 50.07 20.02 3.44
N ALA A 20 50.92 19.68 4.36
CA ALA A 20 51.32 20.27 5.64
C ALA A 20 50.24 20.64 6.68
N VAL A 21 50.38 19.97 7.80
CA VAL A 21 49.82 20.20 9.15
C VAL A 21 50.30 21.51 9.73
N LEU A 22 49.41 22.27 10.35
CA LEU A 22 49.81 23.30 11.34
C LEU A 22 48.89 23.21 12.56
N ALA A 23 49.46 22.74 13.64
CA ALA A 23 48.89 22.74 14.99
C ALA A 23 49.09 24.11 15.63
N LEU A 24 48.04 24.72 16.16
CA LEU A 24 48.11 25.85 17.07
C LEU A 24 47.40 25.52 18.37
N THR A 25 48.23 25.33 19.42
CA THR A 25 47.82 25.27 20.82
C THR A 25 47.62 26.69 21.35
N VAL A 26 46.46 26.99 21.90
CA VAL A 26 46.27 28.14 22.79
C VAL A 26 45.67 27.63 24.10
N SER A 27 46.51 27.74 25.17
CA SER A 27 46.08 27.62 26.57
C SER A 27 45.39 28.92 26.99
N GLY A 28 44.24 28.79 27.65
CA GLY A 28 43.58 29.90 28.32
C GLY A 28 42.77 29.38 29.51
N CYS A 29 43.24 29.69 30.72
CA CYS A 29 42.58 29.40 31.98
C CYS A 29 41.30 30.18 32.22
N GLY A 30 40.32 29.55 32.87
CA GLY A 30 39.53 30.21 33.91
C GLY A 30 38.08 30.48 33.64
N LYS A 31 37.18 29.70 34.17
CA LYS A 31 36.26 29.96 35.27
C LYS A 31 35.15 28.91 35.28
N SER A 32 34.97 28.27 36.42
CA SER A 32 33.84 27.41 36.75
C SER A 32 32.58 28.25 36.77
N GLU A 33 31.62 27.92 35.89
CA GLU A 33 30.22 28.20 36.13
C GLU A 33 29.44 26.89 36.10
N THR A 34 28.80 26.59 37.22
CA THR A 34 27.89 25.48 37.46
C THR A 34 26.69 25.65 36.55
N SER A 35 26.67 24.96 35.41
CA SER A 35 25.49 24.81 34.57
C SER A 35 24.71 23.59 35.05
N THR A 36 23.58 23.83 35.67
CA THR A 36 22.56 22.84 35.97
C THR A 36 22.10 22.20 34.66
N ALA A 37 22.49 20.96 34.48
CA ALA A 37 21.97 20.13 33.38
C ALA A 37 20.46 19.96 33.52
N ALA A 38 19.71 20.50 32.58
CA ALA A 38 18.31 20.15 32.40
C ALA A 38 18.21 18.65 32.04
N PRO A 39 17.24 17.91 32.56
CA PRO A 39 17.08 16.50 32.22
C PRO A 39 16.75 16.39 30.74
N ALA A 40 17.54 15.59 30.03
CA ALA A 40 17.26 15.16 28.67
C ALA A 40 15.87 14.50 28.67
N ALA A 41 14.92 15.15 28.01
CA ALA A 41 13.63 14.55 27.72
C ALA A 41 13.86 13.39 26.75
N THR A 42 13.97 12.18 27.28
CA THR A 42 13.81 10.95 26.54
C THR A 42 12.34 10.85 26.13
N GLY A 43 11.98 11.59 25.11
CA GLY A 43 10.71 11.43 24.40
C GLY A 43 10.75 10.15 23.60
N SER A 44 10.52 9.00 24.25
CA SER A 44 10.10 7.79 23.57
C SER A 44 8.71 8.05 23.01
N SER A 45 8.62 8.55 21.78
CA SER A 45 7.38 8.55 21.02
C SER A 45 7.10 7.10 20.60
N THR A 46 6.56 6.31 21.52
CA THR A 46 5.72 5.17 21.18
C THR A 46 4.49 5.74 20.47
N GLN A 47 4.61 6.04 19.17
CA GLN A 47 3.44 6.15 18.32
C GLN A 47 2.78 4.77 18.37
N GLY A 48 1.69 4.67 19.13
CA GLY A 48 0.88 3.47 19.22
C GLY A 48 0.55 3.02 17.80
N ALA A 49 1.14 1.89 17.39
CA ALA A 49 0.81 1.28 16.13
C ALA A 49 -0.70 1.04 16.14
N GLN A 50 -1.41 1.81 15.32
CA GLN A 50 -2.85 1.74 15.28
C GLN A 50 -3.25 0.36 14.77
N GLN A 51 -3.90 -0.41 15.62
CA GLN A 51 -4.40 -1.72 15.28
C GLN A 51 -5.51 -1.58 14.24
N LEU A 52 -5.40 -2.31 13.12
CA LEU A 52 -6.44 -2.31 12.09
C LEU A 52 -7.71 -2.96 12.65
N GLU A 53 -8.82 -2.23 12.58
CA GLU A 53 -10.14 -2.79 12.81
C GLU A 53 -10.62 -3.49 11.54
N ALA A 54 -10.96 -4.77 11.62
CA ALA A 54 -11.49 -5.53 10.49
C ALA A 54 -12.73 -6.31 10.91
N THR A 55 -13.66 -6.48 9.97
CA THR A 55 -14.88 -7.25 10.16
C THR A 55 -15.02 -8.31 9.08
N ALA A 56 -15.57 -9.47 9.44
CA ALA A 56 -16.02 -10.44 8.44
C ALA A 56 -17.21 -9.84 7.66
N PRO A 57 -17.26 -10.00 6.32
CA PRO A 57 -18.41 -9.54 5.55
C PRO A 57 -19.67 -10.30 6.00
N THR A 58 -20.70 -9.55 6.36
CA THR A 58 -22.04 -10.13 6.57
C THR A 58 -22.55 -10.64 5.23
N ALA A 59 -23.01 -11.90 5.17
CA ALA A 59 -23.67 -12.43 3.99
C ALA A 59 -24.89 -11.55 3.71
N SER A 60 -24.91 -10.85 2.55
CA SER A 60 -26.13 -10.19 2.07
C SER A 60 -27.18 -11.25 1.85
N ALA A 61 -28.25 -11.20 2.62
CA ALA A 61 -29.44 -12.00 2.40
C ALA A 61 -30.04 -11.58 1.06
N THR A 62 -29.74 -12.32 0.00
CA THR A 62 -30.52 -12.28 -1.24
C THR A 62 -31.83 -12.98 -0.92
N THR A 63 -32.92 -12.22 -0.86
CA THR A 63 -34.28 -12.74 -0.77
C THR A 63 -34.64 -13.47 -2.07
N GLY A 64 -34.30 -14.76 -2.11
CA GLY A 64 -34.75 -15.71 -3.10
C GLY A 64 -35.31 -16.89 -2.35
N ALA A 65 -36.61 -17.10 -2.43
CA ALA A 65 -37.29 -18.25 -1.84
C ALA A 65 -36.77 -19.55 -2.45
N GLY A 66 -35.97 -20.26 -1.70
CA GLY A 66 -35.50 -21.61 -2.02
C GLY A 66 -35.07 -22.27 -0.72
N THR A 67 -35.86 -23.22 -0.26
CA THR A 67 -35.62 -24.10 0.88
C THR A 67 -34.28 -24.79 0.69
N THR A 68 -33.25 -24.41 1.46
CA THR A 68 -32.10 -25.28 1.71
C THR A 68 -31.56 -25.05 3.12
N THR A 69 -31.52 -26.16 3.80
CA THR A 69 -30.90 -26.46 5.08
C THR A 69 -29.58 -25.73 5.33
N GLY A 70 -29.49 -25.07 6.50
CA GLY A 70 -28.27 -24.89 7.27
C GLY A 70 -27.10 -24.21 6.55
N SER A 71 -27.13 -22.85 6.37
CA SER A 71 -25.90 -22.08 6.16
C SER A 71 -25.22 -21.91 7.51
N SER A 72 -24.41 -22.91 7.90
CA SER A 72 -23.42 -22.75 8.93
C SER A 72 -22.39 -21.69 8.43
N THR A 73 -22.19 -20.63 9.17
CA THR A 73 -21.02 -19.73 9.08
C THR A 73 -19.76 -20.49 9.50
N SER A 74 -19.48 -21.62 8.85
CA SER A 74 -18.26 -22.39 9.08
C SER A 74 -17.12 -21.71 8.34
N GLY A 75 -16.31 -20.95 9.09
CA GLY A 75 -15.05 -20.42 8.59
C GLY A 75 -14.07 -21.53 8.17
N CYS A 76 -12.95 -21.13 7.61
CA CYS A 76 -11.87 -22.04 7.21
C CYS A 76 -11.26 -22.74 8.43
N THR A 77 -11.12 -24.05 8.40
CA THR A 77 -10.65 -24.85 9.53
C THR A 77 -9.32 -25.55 9.23
N LEU A 78 -8.59 -25.96 10.27
CA LEU A 78 -7.36 -26.74 10.14
C LEU A 78 -7.53 -28.01 9.32
N THR A 79 -8.67 -28.69 9.49
CA THR A 79 -8.97 -29.96 8.82
C THR A 79 -9.01 -29.81 7.30
N GLN A 80 -9.52 -28.66 6.80
CA GLN A 80 -9.56 -28.38 5.36
C GLN A 80 -8.16 -28.25 4.76
N TYR A 81 -7.17 -27.83 5.56
CA TYR A 81 -5.78 -27.64 5.13
C TYR A 81 -4.87 -28.82 5.50
N GLY A 82 -5.34 -29.77 6.32
CA GLY A 82 -4.50 -30.86 6.83
C GLY A 82 -3.37 -30.36 7.75
N VAL A 83 -3.54 -29.19 8.38
CA VAL A 83 -2.52 -28.58 9.27
C VAL A 83 -2.67 -29.17 10.67
N PRO A 84 -1.58 -29.61 11.32
CA PRO A 84 -1.61 -30.09 12.70
C PRO A 84 -2.08 -29.01 13.67
N LYS A 85 -2.92 -29.40 14.64
CA LYS A 85 -3.35 -28.50 15.71
C LYS A 85 -2.21 -28.21 16.69
N GLY A 86 -2.18 -26.98 17.23
CA GLY A 86 -1.28 -26.64 18.33
C GLY A 86 0.11 -26.16 17.88
N LEU A 87 0.30 -25.82 16.62
CA LEU A 87 1.52 -25.15 16.17
C LEU A 87 1.58 -23.72 16.70
N ALA A 88 2.71 -23.34 17.28
CA ALA A 88 2.95 -21.99 17.75
C ALA A 88 3.74 -21.16 16.71
N LEU A 89 3.44 -19.89 16.59
CA LEU A 89 4.17 -18.98 15.68
C LEU A 89 5.70 -19.01 15.92
N THR A 90 6.11 -19.17 17.19
CA THR A 90 7.51 -19.26 17.59
C THR A 90 8.25 -20.51 17.09
N SER A 91 7.52 -21.50 16.57
CA SER A 91 8.10 -22.70 15.93
C SER A 91 8.09 -22.66 14.42
N LEU A 92 7.42 -21.67 13.80
CA LEU A 92 7.17 -21.64 12.37
C LEU A 92 8.21 -20.85 11.56
N VAL A 93 8.47 -21.33 10.37
CA VAL A 93 9.04 -20.56 9.26
C VAL A 93 7.87 -19.97 8.47
N VAL A 94 7.78 -18.63 8.44
CA VAL A 94 6.75 -17.91 7.69
C VAL A 94 7.36 -17.28 6.45
N GLY A 95 6.75 -17.49 5.29
CA GLY A 95 7.12 -16.83 4.04
C GLY A 95 6.27 -15.57 3.84
N PHE A 96 6.88 -14.45 3.43
CA PHE A 96 6.18 -13.25 2.97
C PHE A 96 6.56 -12.96 1.51
N SER A 97 5.56 -12.88 0.63
CA SER A 97 5.73 -12.51 -0.78
C SER A 97 5.17 -11.13 -1.05
N GLN A 98 6.07 -10.14 -1.23
CA GLN A 98 5.72 -8.79 -1.65
C GLN A 98 5.58 -8.72 -3.16
N SER A 99 4.55 -8.04 -3.67
CA SER A 99 4.25 -7.92 -5.10
C SER A 99 5.16 -6.94 -5.85
N GLU A 100 5.40 -5.77 -5.29
CA GLU A 100 6.00 -4.64 -5.97
C GLU A 100 7.28 -4.16 -5.29
N LYS A 101 8.06 -3.35 -6.00
CA LYS A 101 9.24 -2.68 -5.43
C LYS A 101 8.85 -1.87 -4.19
N GLU A 102 9.69 -1.94 -3.17
CA GLU A 102 9.57 -1.12 -1.97
C GLU A 102 10.08 0.33 -2.24
N ALA A 103 9.52 0.96 -3.28
CA ALA A 103 9.77 2.36 -3.64
C ALA A 103 8.56 3.26 -3.34
N ASN A 104 7.40 2.66 -3.12
CA ASN A 104 6.17 3.32 -2.74
C ASN A 104 5.99 3.26 -1.22
N PRO A 105 5.63 4.34 -0.53
CA PRO A 105 5.39 4.35 0.92
C PRO A 105 4.45 3.25 1.41
N PHE A 106 3.40 2.93 0.65
CA PHE A 106 2.49 1.84 0.97
C PHE A 106 3.23 0.49 1.09
N ARG A 107 4.02 0.12 0.08
CA ARG A 107 4.77 -1.15 0.06
C ARG A 107 5.88 -1.21 1.11
N ILE A 108 6.52 -0.07 1.39
CA ILE A 108 7.50 0.04 2.47
C ILE A 108 6.83 -0.23 3.82
N ALA A 109 5.72 0.45 4.11
CA ALA A 109 4.98 0.31 5.36
C ALA A 109 4.39 -1.10 5.53
N GLU A 110 3.87 -1.70 4.45
CA GLU A 110 3.37 -3.07 4.42
C GLU A 110 4.45 -4.08 4.81
N THR A 111 5.60 -4.03 4.13
CA THR A 111 6.72 -4.92 4.44
C THR A 111 7.26 -4.71 5.85
N GLN A 112 7.39 -3.46 6.29
CA GLN A 112 7.84 -3.14 7.65
C GLN A 112 6.88 -3.67 8.70
N SER A 113 5.56 -3.54 8.47
CA SER A 113 4.53 -4.04 9.37
C SER A 113 4.62 -5.56 9.55
N ILE A 114 4.78 -6.32 8.47
CA ILE A 114 4.93 -7.78 8.52
C ILE A 114 6.22 -8.16 9.27
N LYS A 115 7.36 -7.52 8.94
CA LYS A 115 8.65 -7.79 9.60
C LYS A 115 8.63 -7.46 11.08
N ALA A 116 8.08 -6.30 11.44
CA ALA A 116 8.02 -5.85 12.83
C ALA A 116 7.14 -6.76 13.69
N GLU A 117 5.96 -7.16 13.19
CA GLU A 117 5.08 -8.04 13.96
C GLU A 117 5.64 -9.46 14.08
N ALA A 118 6.27 -10.00 13.02
CA ALA A 118 6.97 -11.28 13.10
C ALA A 118 8.06 -11.29 14.18
N ALA A 119 8.86 -10.23 14.25
CA ALA A 119 9.90 -10.07 15.25
C ALA A 119 9.32 -9.93 16.67
N LYS A 120 8.28 -9.11 16.83
CA LYS A 120 7.57 -8.88 18.10
C LYS A 120 6.98 -10.18 18.67
N LEU A 121 6.42 -11.04 17.81
CA LEU A 121 5.80 -12.32 18.20
C LEU A 121 6.81 -13.46 18.31
N GLY A 122 8.08 -13.22 18.04
CA GLY A 122 9.14 -14.24 18.11
C GLY A 122 8.95 -15.35 17.08
N VAL A 123 8.45 -15.04 15.87
CA VAL A 123 8.35 -16.01 14.76
C VAL A 123 9.74 -16.61 14.51
N LYS A 124 9.85 -17.95 14.47
CA LYS A 124 11.14 -18.66 14.35
C LYS A 124 11.99 -18.12 13.21
N LYS A 125 11.39 -17.90 12.03
CA LYS A 125 12.03 -17.32 10.87
C LYS A 125 10.99 -16.67 9.97
N LEU A 126 11.23 -15.45 9.55
CA LEU A 126 10.51 -14.82 8.45
C LEU A 126 11.42 -14.77 7.22
N ILE A 127 10.97 -15.33 6.10
CA ILE A 127 11.64 -15.23 4.80
C ILE A 127 10.79 -14.32 3.93
N ALA A 128 11.34 -13.19 3.49
CA ALA A 128 10.62 -12.22 2.66
C ALA A 128 11.22 -12.19 1.25
N THR A 129 10.37 -12.20 0.24
CA THR A 129 10.70 -12.02 -1.17
C THR A 129 10.01 -10.79 -1.73
N ASN A 130 10.48 -10.32 -2.89
CA ASN A 130 9.87 -9.20 -3.58
C ASN A 130 9.84 -9.47 -5.09
N ALA A 131 8.65 -9.51 -5.65
CA ALA A 131 8.41 -9.87 -7.06
C ALA A 131 8.79 -8.77 -8.06
N GLN A 132 9.15 -7.57 -7.58
CA GLN A 132 9.60 -6.45 -8.43
C GLN A 132 8.59 -6.10 -9.54
N SER A 133 7.28 -6.22 -9.26
CA SER A 133 6.19 -6.01 -10.21
C SER A 133 6.19 -7.01 -11.39
N THR A 134 6.68 -8.23 -11.15
CA THR A 134 6.73 -9.29 -12.18
C THR A 134 6.00 -10.53 -11.69
N LEU A 135 4.87 -10.90 -12.33
CA LEU A 135 4.02 -12.00 -11.90
C LEU A 135 4.75 -13.35 -11.91
N SER A 136 5.50 -13.65 -12.97
CA SER A 136 6.29 -14.90 -13.06
C SER A 136 7.32 -14.99 -11.93
N LYS A 137 7.93 -13.87 -11.57
CA LYS A 137 8.83 -13.83 -10.42
C LYS A 137 8.07 -14.07 -9.10
N GLN A 138 6.87 -13.52 -8.92
CA GLN A 138 6.09 -13.78 -7.70
C GLN A 138 5.76 -15.26 -7.55
N ILE A 139 5.39 -15.93 -8.65
CA ILE A 139 5.13 -17.37 -8.66
C ILE A 139 6.39 -18.15 -8.23
N SER A 140 7.54 -17.84 -8.86
CA SER A 140 8.83 -18.47 -8.50
C SER A 140 9.22 -18.18 -7.06
N ASP A 141 9.09 -16.92 -6.61
CA ASP A 141 9.40 -16.52 -5.23
C ASP A 141 8.57 -17.32 -4.20
N ILE A 142 7.27 -17.53 -4.46
CA ILE A 142 6.40 -18.34 -3.57
C ILE A 142 6.84 -19.81 -3.57
N GLN A 143 7.20 -20.38 -4.73
CA GLN A 143 7.72 -21.74 -4.82
C GLN A 143 9.05 -21.88 -4.06
N ASP A 144 9.92 -20.89 -4.16
CA ASP A 144 11.18 -20.84 -3.41
C ASP A 144 10.97 -20.73 -1.91
N LEU A 145 9.98 -19.94 -1.45
CA LEU A 145 9.60 -19.90 -0.04
C LEU A 145 9.16 -21.27 0.47
N ILE A 146 8.34 -21.98 -0.31
CA ILE A 146 7.91 -23.35 0.00
C ILE A 146 9.11 -24.30 0.06
N ALA A 147 10.02 -24.23 -0.91
CA ALA A 147 11.24 -25.06 -0.95
C ALA A 147 12.20 -24.76 0.22
N GLN A 148 12.24 -23.55 0.71
CA GLN A 148 12.99 -23.13 1.91
C GLN A 148 12.32 -23.50 3.23
N GLY A 149 11.21 -24.24 3.19
CA GLY A 149 10.53 -24.79 4.36
C GLY A 149 9.54 -23.83 5.02
N ALA A 150 8.97 -22.87 4.30
CA ALA A 150 7.86 -22.07 4.81
C ALA A 150 6.69 -22.98 5.17
N GLN A 151 6.14 -22.80 6.37
CA GLN A 151 5.02 -23.56 6.93
C GLN A 151 3.71 -22.76 6.96
N ALA A 152 3.79 -21.46 6.69
CA ALA A 152 2.69 -20.55 6.41
C ALA A 152 3.17 -19.46 5.47
N LEU A 153 2.25 -18.92 4.66
CA LEU A 153 2.56 -17.84 3.72
C LEU A 153 1.64 -16.65 3.96
N ILE A 154 2.22 -15.44 3.89
CA ILE A 154 1.51 -14.18 3.76
C ILE A 154 1.87 -13.65 2.37
N VAL A 155 0.86 -13.39 1.53
CA VAL A 155 1.07 -13.02 0.13
C VAL A 155 0.32 -11.71 -0.16
N ALA A 156 1.04 -10.70 -0.65
CA ALA A 156 0.45 -9.53 -1.28
C ALA A 156 0.40 -9.78 -2.80
N PRO A 157 -0.74 -10.15 -3.40
CA PRO A 157 -0.79 -10.52 -4.82
C PRO A 157 -0.45 -9.33 -5.72
N LEU A 158 0.31 -9.57 -6.78
CA LEU A 158 0.55 -8.55 -7.81
C LEU A 158 -0.72 -8.33 -8.64
N ASN A 159 -1.31 -9.42 -9.11
CA ASN A 159 -2.53 -9.43 -9.90
C ASN A 159 -3.63 -10.22 -9.21
N SER A 160 -4.87 -10.00 -9.61
CA SER A 160 -6.03 -10.74 -9.09
C SER A 160 -6.15 -12.16 -9.64
N THR A 161 -5.35 -12.51 -10.65
CA THR A 161 -5.26 -13.84 -11.28
C THR A 161 -3.81 -14.20 -11.55
N GLY A 162 -3.55 -15.49 -11.82
CA GLY A 162 -2.25 -16.00 -12.24
C GLY A 162 -1.38 -16.55 -11.11
N LEU A 163 -1.80 -16.48 -9.84
CA LEU A 163 -1.10 -17.11 -8.71
C LEU A 163 -1.57 -18.55 -8.44
N GLU A 164 -2.54 -19.06 -9.20
CA GLU A 164 -3.14 -20.37 -9.00
C GLU A 164 -2.10 -21.52 -8.92
N PRO A 165 -1.03 -21.55 -9.77
CA PRO A 165 0.01 -22.57 -9.68
C PRO A 165 0.77 -22.53 -8.34
N ALA A 166 1.06 -21.33 -7.83
CA ALA A 166 1.77 -21.16 -6.57
C ALA A 166 0.88 -21.54 -5.37
N LEU A 167 -0.42 -21.19 -5.43
CA LEU A 167 -1.40 -21.59 -4.42
C LEU A 167 -1.60 -23.11 -4.40
N ALA A 168 -1.67 -23.75 -5.57
CA ALA A 168 -1.76 -25.20 -5.68
C ALA A 168 -0.52 -25.90 -5.08
N ALA A 169 0.68 -25.35 -5.29
CA ALA A 169 1.91 -25.86 -4.69
C ALA A 169 1.89 -25.75 -3.16
N ALA A 170 1.42 -24.62 -2.60
CA ALA A 170 1.27 -24.44 -1.18
C ALA A 170 0.24 -25.43 -0.59
N LYS A 171 -0.93 -25.56 -1.24
CA LYS A 171 -2.01 -26.48 -0.84
C LYS A 171 -1.53 -27.95 -0.82
N ALA A 172 -0.79 -28.37 -1.82
CA ALA A 172 -0.21 -29.73 -1.89
C ALA A 172 0.77 -30.04 -0.74
N LYS A 173 1.29 -29.01 -0.08
CA LYS A 173 2.15 -29.13 1.09
C LYS A 173 1.44 -28.79 2.42
N HIS A 174 0.13 -28.62 2.39
CA HIS A 174 -0.69 -28.23 3.55
C HIS A 174 -0.24 -26.89 4.18
N ILE A 175 0.25 -25.95 3.37
CA ILE A 175 0.74 -24.65 3.82
C ILE A 175 -0.42 -23.65 3.72
N PRO A 176 -0.93 -23.09 4.84
CA PRO A 176 -1.96 -22.07 4.80
C PRO A 176 -1.40 -20.77 4.21
N VAL A 177 -2.19 -20.14 3.33
CA VAL A 177 -1.84 -18.87 2.66
C VAL A 177 -2.84 -17.80 3.08
N ILE A 178 -2.36 -16.72 3.69
CA ILE A 178 -3.15 -15.49 3.91
C ILE A 178 -2.82 -14.53 2.79
N THR A 179 -3.82 -14.04 2.07
CA THR A 179 -3.63 -12.96 1.10
C THR A 179 -3.94 -11.62 1.74
N ILE A 180 -3.11 -10.61 1.45
CA ILE A 180 -3.27 -9.25 1.98
C ILE A 180 -3.36 -8.24 0.84
N ASP A 181 -3.96 -7.07 1.10
CA ASP A 181 -4.11 -5.97 0.16
C ASP A 181 -5.01 -6.32 -1.04
N ARG A 182 -4.53 -7.05 -2.02
CA ARG A 182 -5.24 -7.35 -3.26
C ARG A 182 -5.98 -8.67 -3.21
N LYS A 183 -7.23 -8.68 -3.70
CA LYS A 183 -8.08 -9.87 -3.74
C LYS A 183 -7.75 -10.72 -4.96
N LEU A 184 -7.68 -12.03 -4.76
CA LEU A 184 -7.65 -13.01 -5.84
C LEU A 184 -9.09 -13.29 -6.33
N THR A 185 -9.31 -13.26 -7.63
CA THR A 185 -10.62 -13.47 -8.26
C THR A 185 -10.76 -14.85 -8.92
N ALA A 186 -9.63 -15.49 -9.23
CA ALA A 186 -9.60 -16.84 -9.80
C ALA A 186 -9.28 -17.94 -8.76
N ALA A 187 -9.27 -17.58 -7.46
CA ALA A 187 -9.04 -18.50 -6.37
C ALA A 187 -10.07 -18.29 -5.25
N THR A 188 -10.39 -19.35 -4.52
CA THR A 188 -11.45 -19.36 -3.51
C THR A 188 -10.86 -19.47 -2.11
N ALA A 189 -11.24 -18.54 -1.22
CA ALA A 189 -10.89 -18.62 0.19
C ALA A 189 -11.44 -19.89 0.84
N CYS A 190 -10.79 -20.42 1.85
CA CYS A 190 -11.02 -21.71 2.49
C CYS A 190 -10.78 -22.94 1.60
N SER A 191 -10.51 -22.76 0.32
CA SER A 191 -10.18 -23.84 -0.62
C SER A 191 -8.75 -23.72 -1.13
N ASP A 192 -8.41 -22.62 -1.77
CA ASP A 192 -7.13 -22.41 -2.43
C ASP A 192 -6.16 -21.55 -1.61
N TYR A 193 -6.72 -20.71 -0.76
CA TYR A 193 -5.99 -19.94 0.26
C TYR A 193 -6.88 -19.80 1.52
N LEU A 194 -6.29 -19.43 2.65
CA LEU A 194 -6.99 -19.40 3.94
C LEU A 194 -8.01 -18.25 3.98
N THR A 195 -7.55 -17.03 3.83
CA THR A 195 -8.38 -15.82 3.96
C THR A 195 -7.78 -14.64 3.22
N PHE A 196 -8.62 -13.70 2.86
CA PHE A 196 -8.24 -12.39 2.37
C PHE A 196 -8.31 -11.34 3.49
N ILE A 197 -7.30 -10.51 3.63
CA ILE A 197 -7.28 -9.35 4.53
C ILE A 197 -7.03 -8.10 3.71
N GLY A 198 -8.00 -7.21 3.62
CA GLY A 198 -7.87 -5.99 2.82
C GLY A 198 -9.06 -5.05 2.95
N SER A 199 -9.02 -3.96 2.22
CA SER A 199 -10.05 -2.93 2.24
C SER A 199 -11.22 -3.26 1.31
N ASN A 200 -12.34 -2.56 1.49
CA ASN A 200 -13.41 -2.50 0.50
C ASN A 200 -13.10 -1.39 -0.51
N PHE A 201 -12.43 -1.73 -1.60
CA PHE A 201 -11.96 -0.77 -2.59
C PHE A 201 -13.10 -0.06 -3.33
N VAL A 202 -14.26 -0.69 -3.52
CA VAL A 202 -15.46 -0.03 -4.06
C VAL A 202 -15.91 1.08 -3.11
N GLN A 203 -15.93 0.82 -1.79
CA GLN A 203 -16.27 1.86 -0.81
C GLN A 203 -15.21 2.96 -0.73
N GLN A 204 -13.92 2.65 -0.92
CA GLN A 204 -12.90 3.68 -1.04
C GLN A 204 -13.19 4.61 -2.22
N GLY A 205 -13.52 4.08 -3.39
CA GLY A 205 -13.93 4.86 -4.56
C GLY A 205 -15.14 5.74 -4.30
N HIS A 206 -16.21 5.19 -3.71
CA HIS A 206 -17.40 5.97 -3.30
C HIS A 206 -17.04 7.13 -2.37
N ARG A 207 -16.21 6.89 -1.36
CA ARG A 207 -15.81 7.92 -0.38
C ARG A 207 -14.94 9.00 -1.02
N ALA A 208 -14.02 8.63 -1.91
CA ALA A 208 -13.21 9.59 -2.67
C ALA A 208 -14.11 10.48 -3.57
N ALA A 209 -15.11 9.89 -4.23
CA ALA A 209 -16.07 10.63 -5.04
C ALA A 209 -16.88 11.61 -4.17
N LYS A 210 -17.38 11.20 -3.01
CA LYS A 210 -18.09 12.08 -2.07
C LYS A 210 -17.24 13.29 -1.64
N GLN A 211 -15.96 13.06 -1.34
CA GLN A 211 -15.02 14.15 -1.02
C GLN A 211 -14.86 15.09 -2.23
N LEU A 212 -14.75 14.54 -3.46
CA LEU A 212 -14.64 15.37 -4.67
C LEU A 212 -15.91 16.17 -4.95
N VAL A 213 -17.08 15.55 -4.83
CA VAL A 213 -18.39 16.23 -4.98
C VAL A 213 -18.51 17.39 -4.00
N ALA A 214 -18.18 17.16 -2.74
CA ALA A 214 -18.18 18.21 -1.71
C ALA A 214 -17.21 19.36 -2.05
N ALA A 215 -16.00 19.02 -2.51
CA ALA A 215 -14.97 20.01 -2.84
C ALA A 215 -15.30 20.85 -4.08
N THR A 216 -16.02 20.26 -5.07
CA THR A 216 -16.37 20.92 -6.34
C THR A 216 -17.75 21.57 -6.34
N GLY A 217 -18.57 21.35 -5.31
CA GLY A 217 -19.98 21.70 -5.30
C GLY A 217 -20.80 20.94 -6.36
N GLY A 218 -20.34 19.75 -6.75
CA GLY A 218 -21.04 18.86 -7.68
C GLY A 218 -20.96 19.29 -9.15
N LYS A 219 -19.99 20.13 -9.53
CA LYS A 219 -19.86 20.64 -10.92
C LYS A 219 -18.41 20.66 -11.37
N GLY A 220 -18.17 20.37 -12.66
CA GLY A 220 -16.86 20.49 -13.27
C GLY A 220 -16.42 19.31 -14.12
N LYS A 221 -15.18 19.36 -14.58
CA LYS A 221 -14.50 18.36 -15.40
C LYS A 221 -13.49 17.59 -14.59
N VAL A 222 -13.64 16.27 -14.57
CA VAL A 222 -12.86 15.35 -13.71
C VAL A 222 -11.94 14.50 -14.57
N ALA A 223 -10.67 14.43 -14.23
CA ALA A 223 -9.75 13.40 -14.71
C ALA A 223 -9.52 12.34 -13.64
N ILE A 224 -9.42 11.08 -14.03
CA ILE A 224 -9.07 9.95 -13.16
C ILE A 224 -7.67 9.45 -13.52
N LEU A 225 -6.78 9.43 -12.55
CA LEU A 225 -5.48 8.75 -12.62
C LEU A 225 -5.66 7.33 -12.09
N LEU A 226 -5.68 6.37 -12.99
CA LEU A 226 -5.87 4.97 -12.69
C LEU A 226 -4.58 4.34 -12.16
N GLY A 227 -4.71 3.38 -11.26
CA GLY A 227 -3.62 2.53 -10.84
C GLY A 227 -3.14 1.56 -11.93
N SER A 228 -2.28 0.63 -11.56
CA SER A 228 -1.80 -0.42 -12.46
C SER A 228 -2.94 -1.39 -12.82
N SER A 229 -2.90 -1.92 -14.04
CA SER A 229 -3.86 -2.90 -14.52
C SER A 229 -3.64 -4.30 -13.90
N GLY A 230 -4.63 -5.18 -14.04
CA GLY A 230 -4.51 -6.59 -13.66
C GLY A 230 -4.86 -6.90 -12.21
N ASN A 231 -5.23 -5.91 -11.40
CA ASN A 231 -5.65 -6.11 -10.02
C ASN A 231 -6.99 -5.44 -9.71
N ASN A 232 -7.67 -5.94 -8.69
CA ASN A 232 -8.99 -5.46 -8.31
C ASN A 232 -8.97 -4.06 -7.65
N VAL A 233 -7.85 -3.59 -7.13
CA VAL A 233 -7.78 -2.27 -6.48
C VAL A 233 -8.17 -1.18 -7.47
N THR A 234 -7.53 -1.17 -8.66
CA THR A 234 -7.84 -0.22 -9.74
C THR A 234 -9.30 -0.34 -10.20
N THR A 235 -9.74 -1.57 -10.52
CA THR A 235 -11.11 -1.75 -11.06
C THR A 235 -12.20 -1.41 -10.04
N ASP A 236 -12.01 -1.77 -8.78
CA ASP A 236 -12.99 -1.55 -7.71
C ASP A 236 -13.03 -0.08 -7.28
N ARG A 237 -11.87 0.59 -7.16
CA ARG A 237 -11.79 2.04 -6.87
C ARG A 237 -12.42 2.86 -7.98
N THR A 238 -12.10 2.56 -9.26
CA THR A 238 -12.74 3.20 -10.41
C THR A 238 -14.26 2.99 -10.36
N LYS A 239 -14.70 1.73 -10.19
CA LYS A 239 -16.13 1.40 -10.14
C LYS A 239 -16.86 2.22 -9.08
N GLY A 240 -16.37 2.20 -7.84
CA GLY A 240 -16.99 2.94 -6.73
C GLY A 240 -17.05 4.43 -6.99
N PHE A 241 -15.98 5.01 -7.53
CA PHE A 241 -15.91 6.44 -7.86
C PHE A 241 -16.90 6.82 -8.95
N VAL A 242 -16.91 6.09 -10.06
CA VAL A 242 -17.82 6.35 -11.20
C VAL A 242 -19.28 6.15 -10.81
N ASP A 243 -19.59 5.11 -10.03
CA ASP A 243 -20.95 4.84 -9.57
C ASP A 243 -21.49 5.97 -8.68
N GLU A 244 -20.68 6.51 -7.78
CA GLU A 244 -21.07 7.63 -6.92
C GLU A 244 -21.32 8.92 -7.73
N LEU A 245 -20.50 9.19 -8.75
CA LEU A 245 -20.63 10.38 -9.58
C LEU A 245 -21.92 10.40 -10.41
N LYS A 246 -22.58 9.28 -10.64
CA LYS A 246 -23.90 9.22 -11.31
C LYS A 246 -24.97 10.07 -10.60
N GLY A 247 -24.82 10.21 -9.27
CA GLY A 247 -25.67 11.10 -8.45
C GLY A 247 -25.35 12.59 -8.59
N SER A 248 -24.29 12.96 -9.33
CA SER A 248 -23.81 14.34 -9.48
C SER A 248 -23.65 14.72 -10.96
N PRO A 249 -24.75 14.89 -11.71
CA PRO A 249 -24.72 15.05 -13.17
C PRO A 249 -23.99 16.32 -13.65
N GLY A 250 -23.68 17.25 -12.76
CA GLY A 250 -22.85 18.43 -13.06
C GLY A 250 -21.34 18.12 -13.14
N LEU A 251 -20.90 16.93 -12.74
CA LEU A 251 -19.53 16.46 -12.88
C LEU A 251 -19.41 15.56 -14.11
N THR A 252 -18.45 15.86 -14.98
CA THR A 252 -18.18 15.07 -16.19
C THR A 252 -16.78 14.50 -16.14
N ILE A 253 -16.65 13.20 -16.28
CA ILE A 253 -15.34 12.54 -16.43
C ILE A 253 -14.87 12.78 -17.87
N VAL A 254 -13.80 13.55 -18.04
CA VAL A 254 -13.24 13.92 -19.34
C VAL A 254 -12.07 13.03 -19.76
N ALA A 255 -11.42 12.38 -18.81
CA ALA A 255 -10.32 11.47 -19.08
C ALA A 255 -10.14 10.43 -17.97
N GLN A 256 -9.65 9.26 -18.36
CA GLN A 256 -9.18 8.21 -17.47
C GLN A 256 -7.86 7.67 -18.05
N GLN A 257 -6.75 7.82 -17.34
CA GLN A 257 -5.43 7.39 -17.81
C GLN A 257 -4.63 6.74 -16.68
N THR A 258 -3.88 5.70 -17.01
CA THR A 258 -3.07 4.99 -16.02
C THR A 258 -1.85 5.80 -15.60
N GLY A 259 -1.62 5.89 -14.30
CA GLY A 259 -0.41 6.42 -13.69
C GLY A 259 0.33 5.36 -12.87
N ASP A 260 -0.05 4.07 -12.99
CA ASP A 260 0.64 2.89 -12.46
C ASP A 260 0.99 2.99 -10.96
N PHE A 261 0.19 3.68 -10.17
CA PHE A 261 0.44 3.96 -8.76
C PHE A 261 1.78 4.68 -8.46
N THR A 262 2.42 5.29 -9.46
CA THR A 262 3.71 5.97 -9.29
C THR A 262 3.59 7.49 -9.39
N ARG A 263 4.43 8.21 -8.61
CA ARG A 263 4.44 9.67 -8.62
C ARG A 263 4.85 10.24 -9.98
N SER A 264 5.88 9.66 -10.59
CA SER A 264 6.39 10.12 -11.89
C SER A 264 5.37 9.97 -13.01
N GLN A 265 4.65 8.85 -13.06
CA GLN A 265 3.60 8.65 -14.06
C GLN A 265 2.39 9.55 -13.76
N GLY A 266 1.99 9.68 -12.48
CA GLY A 266 0.94 10.62 -12.09
C GLY A 266 1.24 12.05 -12.52
N GLN A 267 2.49 12.49 -12.41
CA GLN A 267 2.95 13.79 -12.90
C GLN A 267 2.86 13.87 -14.43
N SER A 268 3.51 12.95 -15.15
CA SER A 268 3.58 12.97 -16.61
C SER A 268 2.19 12.92 -17.27
N VAL A 269 1.31 12.05 -16.76
CA VAL A 269 -0.08 11.95 -17.24
C VAL A 269 -0.86 13.24 -16.97
N THR A 270 -0.68 13.84 -15.78
CA THR A 270 -1.37 15.09 -15.46
C THR A 270 -0.89 16.26 -16.32
N GLU A 271 0.40 16.34 -16.66
CA GLU A 271 0.94 17.32 -17.60
C GLU A 271 0.24 17.25 -18.95
N GLN A 272 0.04 16.04 -19.49
CA GLN A 272 -0.69 15.82 -20.73
C GLN A 272 -2.19 16.18 -20.60
N LEU A 273 -2.81 15.80 -19.48
CA LEU A 273 -4.23 16.07 -19.23
C LEU A 273 -4.53 17.57 -19.12
N VAL A 274 -3.66 18.37 -18.49
CA VAL A 274 -3.84 19.83 -18.38
C VAL A 274 -3.69 20.51 -19.74
N GLN A 275 -2.83 19.99 -20.62
CA GLN A 275 -2.71 20.48 -22.00
C GLN A 275 -3.94 20.15 -22.85
N ALA A 276 -4.45 18.90 -22.74
CA ALA A 276 -5.62 18.45 -23.48
C ALA A 276 -6.95 19.04 -22.96
N HIS A 277 -7.00 19.33 -21.65
CA HIS A 277 -8.18 19.83 -20.95
C HIS A 277 -7.81 21.05 -20.09
N PRO A 278 -7.55 22.24 -20.68
CA PRO A 278 -7.14 23.43 -19.94
C PRO A 278 -8.21 23.90 -18.93
N ASP A 279 -9.44 23.47 -19.10
CA ASP A 279 -10.59 23.71 -18.24
C ASP A 279 -10.86 22.57 -17.22
N LEU A 280 -9.89 21.70 -17.00
CA LEU A 280 -9.93 20.67 -15.95
C LEU A 280 -10.10 21.31 -14.58
N THR A 281 -11.08 20.84 -13.79
CA THR A 281 -11.42 21.38 -12.47
C THR A 281 -11.18 20.40 -11.33
N ALA A 282 -10.98 19.13 -11.63
CA ALA A 282 -10.79 18.11 -10.60
C ALA A 282 -9.93 16.93 -11.08
N VAL A 283 -9.14 16.37 -10.18
CA VAL A 283 -8.38 15.13 -10.35
C VAL A 283 -8.71 14.17 -9.21
N TYR A 284 -9.14 12.98 -9.57
CA TYR A 284 -9.13 11.83 -8.68
C TYR A 284 -7.94 10.95 -9.01
N ALA A 285 -7.08 10.70 -8.06
CA ALA A 285 -5.99 9.75 -8.19
C ALA A 285 -6.26 8.53 -7.31
N GLU A 286 -6.18 7.33 -7.88
CA GLU A 286 -6.46 6.09 -7.15
C GLU A 286 -5.41 5.75 -6.10
N ASN A 287 -4.30 6.52 -6.05
CA ASN A 287 -3.42 6.53 -4.89
C ASN A 287 -2.74 7.89 -4.67
N ASP A 288 -2.15 8.04 -3.49
CA ASP A 288 -1.51 9.29 -3.05
C ASP A 288 -0.29 9.66 -3.87
N GLU A 289 0.52 8.69 -4.30
CA GLU A 289 1.73 8.99 -5.07
C GLU A 289 1.40 9.64 -6.41
N MET A 290 0.37 9.15 -7.11
CA MET A 290 -0.11 9.79 -8.33
C MET A 290 -0.68 11.19 -8.06
N ALA A 291 -1.42 11.38 -6.95
CA ALA A 291 -1.94 12.69 -6.55
C ALA A 291 -0.81 13.70 -6.27
N LEU A 292 0.23 13.27 -5.58
CA LEU A 292 1.41 14.11 -5.32
C LEU A 292 2.14 14.48 -6.63
N GLY A 293 2.20 13.57 -7.59
CA GLY A 293 2.68 13.85 -8.95
C GLY A 293 1.80 14.86 -9.67
N ALA A 294 0.47 14.68 -9.60
CA ALA A 294 -0.49 15.60 -10.19
C ALA A 294 -0.38 17.02 -9.63
N ILE A 295 -0.15 17.16 -8.32
CA ILE A 295 0.09 18.48 -7.69
C ILE A 295 1.30 19.18 -8.29
N VAL A 296 2.39 18.46 -8.59
CA VAL A 296 3.57 19.02 -9.23
C VAL A 296 3.24 19.52 -10.64
N ALA A 297 2.57 18.68 -11.45
CA ALA A 297 2.17 19.02 -12.81
C ALA A 297 1.23 20.24 -12.86
N LEU A 298 0.22 20.28 -11.99
CA LEU A 298 -0.71 21.39 -11.89
C LEU A 298 0.00 22.70 -11.55
N LYS A 299 0.92 22.70 -10.59
CA LYS A 299 1.74 23.89 -10.24
C LYS A 299 2.60 24.35 -11.41
N SER A 300 3.24 23.42 -12.13
CA SER A 300 4.05 23.72 -13.32
C SER A 300 3.22 24.34 -14.44
N ALA A 301 1.94 24.00 -14.53
CA ALA A 301 0.98 24.60 -15.46
C ALA A 301 0.34 25.90 -14.94
N GLY A 302 0.85 26.49 -13.85
CA GLY A 302 0.33 27.75 -13.28
C GLY A 302 -1.01 27.61 -12.57
N LYS A 303 -1.50 26.40 -12.32
CA LYS A 303 -2.73 26.14 -11.55
C LYS A 303 -2.44 26.06 -10.05
N GLN A 304 -3.43 26.34 -9.23
CA GLN A 304 -3.37 26.17 -7.79
C GLN A 304 -4.09 24.87 -7.39
N PRO A 305 -3.34 23.76 -7.10
CA PRO A 305 -3.96 22.51 -6.65
C PRO A 305 -4.77 22.72 -5.37
N GLY A 306 -5.91 22.05 -5.27
CA GLY A 306 -6.86 22.20 -4.17
C GLY A 306 -7.79 23.42 -4.29
N LYS A 307 -7.45 24.39 -5.13
CA LYS A 307 -8.25 25.60 -5.41
C LYS A 307 -8.80 25.59 -6.81
N ASP A 308 -7.96 25.83 -7.82
CA ASP A 308 -8.38 25.86 -9.23
C ASP A 308 -8.72 24.47 -9.72
N VAL A 309 -7.94 23.47 -9.31
CA VAL A 309 -8.18 22.06 -9.60
C VAL A 309 -8.23 21.30 -8.27
N LYS A 310 -9.40 20.76 -7.96
CA LYS A 310 -9.62 19.94 -6.75
C LYS A 310 -8.90 18.62 -6.90
N VAL A 311 -8.27 18.14 -5.82
CA VAL A 311 -7.50 16.88 -5.83
C VAL A 311 -7.94 16.01 -4.65
N VAL A 312 -8.34 14.78 -4.95
CA VAL A 312 -8.61 13.74 -3.95
C VAL A 312 -7.87 12.46 -4.30
N SER A 313 -7.54 11.66 -3.30
CA SER A 313 -6.82 10.41 -3.51
C SER A 313 -7.18 9.32 -2.49
N VAL A 314 -6.49 8.19 -2.61
CA VAL A 314 -6.58 7.06 -1.68
C VAL A 314 -5.16 6.68 -1.25
N ASP A 315 -4.98 6.20 -0.08
CA ASP A 315 -3.94 5.52 0.70
C ASP A 315 -3.82 6.09 2.12
N GLY A 316 -3.72 7.39 2.31
CA GLY A 316 -3.54 8.01 3.63
C GLY A 316 -2.07 8.11 4.04
N THR A 317 -1.17 8.30 3.07
CA THR A 317 0.23 8.58 3.35
C THR A 317 0.38 9.92 4.07
N ARG A 318 1.34 10.02 4.97
CA ARG A 318 1.61 11.27 5.70
C ARG A 318 1.83 12.45 4.77
N ASN A 319 2.53 12.23 3.65
CA ASN A 319 2.79 13.28 2.66
C ASN A 319 1.49 13.80 2.03
N ALA A 320 0.55 12.93 1.68
CA ALA A 320 -0.73 13.35 1.10
C ALA A 320 -1.62 14.05 2.12
N VAL A 321 -1.73 13.50 3.34
CA VAL A 321 -2.48 14.15 4.43
C VAL A 321 -1.92 15.54 4.75
N GLN A 322 -0.60 15.73 4.70
CA GLN A 322 0.02 17.05 4.80
C GLN A 322 -0.39 17.99 3.64
N GLN A 323 -0.65 17.48 2.42
CA GLN A 323 -1.19 18.34 1.35
C GLN A 323 -2.64 18.74 1.60
N VAL A 324 -3.44 17.91 2.28
CA VAL A 324 -4.77 18.32 2.74
C VAL A 324 -4.65 19.47 3.75
N VAL A 325 -3.78 19.33 4.75
CA VAL A 325 -3.50 20.41 5.73
C VAL A 325 -3.07 21.71 5.06
N LYS A 326 -2.25 21.63 4.00
CA LYS A 326 -1.77 22.79 3.22
C LYS A 326 -2.82 23.33 2.23
N GLY A 327 -3.95 22.69 2.08
CA GLY A 327 -5.00 23.06 1.13
C GLY A 327 -4.67 22.78 -0.34
N ALA A 328 -3.65 21.95 -0.62
CA ALA A 328 -3.29 21.51 -1.98
C ALA A 328 -4.03 20.23 -2.40
N MET A 329 -4.63 19.52 -1.45
CA MET A 329 -5.57 18.41 -1.65
C MET A 329 -6.86 18.68 -0.87
N ASN A 330 -7.95 18.09 -1.32
CA ASN A 330 -9.29 18.29 -0.77
C ASN A 330 -9.78 17.08 0.05
N GLY A 331 -9.07 15.97 -0.01
CA GLY A 331 -9.35 14.79 0.80
C GLY A 331 -8.51 13.59 0.39
N VAL A 332 -8.37 12.66 1.34
CA VAL A 332 -7.71 11.37 1.17
C VAL A 332 -8.54 10.31 1.86
N VAL A 333 -8.81 9.21 1.20
CA VAL A 333 -9.39 8.01 1.81
C VAL A 333 -8.24 7.09 2.24
N GLU A 334 -8.29 6.58 3.47
CA GLU A 334 -7.26 5.64 3.94
C GLU A 334 -7.38 4.28 3.24
N SER A 335 -6.22 3.68 2.92
CA SER A 335 -6.01 2.28 2.66
C SER A 335 -4.78 1.88 3.47
N ASN A 336 -4.97 1.31 4.65
CA ASN A 336 -3.87 1.18 5.62
C ASN A 336 -3.03 -0.08 5.35
N PRO A 337 -1.71 0.04 5.09
CA PRO A 337 -0.84 -1.08 4.75
C PRO A 337 -0.30 -1.86 5.96
N ARG A 338 -0.67 -1.49 7.20
CA ARG A 338 -0.13 -2.11 8.41
C ARG A 338 -0.78 -3.45 8.73
N PHE A 339 -0.73 -4.40 7.78
CA PHE A 339 -1.39 -5.72 7.88
C PHE A 339 -0.75 -6.67 8.91
N GLY A 340 0.50 -6.46 9.34
CA GLY A 340 1.24 -7.40 10.18
C GLY A 340 0.46 -7.91 11.39
N PRO A 341 -0.02 -7.04 12.29
CA PRO A 341 -0.75 -7.48 13.48
C PRO A 341 -1.98 -8.34 13.16
N LEU A 342 -2.78 -7.93 12.15
CA LEU A 342 -3.98 -8.65 11.77
C LEU A 342 -3.67 -9.99 11.09
N ALA A 343 -2.67 -10.03 10.21
CA ALA A 343 -2.27 -11.25 9.53
C ALA A 343 -1.74 -12.31 10.50
N PHE A 344 -0.86 -11.93 11.43
CA PHE A 344 -0.31 -12.86 12.40
C PHE A 344 -1.32 -13.26 13.49
N SER A 345 -2.22 -12.36 13.92
CA SER A 345 -3.30 -12.75 14.84
C SER A 345 -4.25 -13.74 14.19
N THR A 346 -4.61 -13.53 12.92
CA THR A 346 -5.45 -14.46 12.13
C THR A 346 -4.76 -15.83 11.98
N LEU A 347 -3.46 -15.82 11.64
CA LEU A 347 -2.69 -17.07 11.56
C LEU A 347 -2.64 -17.80 12.91
N SER A 348 -2.42 -17.08 14.02
CA SER A 348 -2.40 -17.66 15.37
C SER A 348 -3.75 -18.27 15.75
N GLN A 349 -4.86 -17.59 15.47
CA GLN A 349 -6.21 -18.11 15.68
C GLN A 349 -6.44 -19.41 14.89
N PHE A 350 -6.08 -19.40 13.61
CA PHE A 350 -6.18 -20.60 12.77
C PHE A 350 -5.39 -21.77 13.34
N LEU A 351 -4.13 -21.56 13.69
CA LEU A 351 -3.24 -22.60 14.26
C LEU A 351 -3.72 -23.14 15.62
N SER A 352 -4.47 -22.33 16.39
CA SER A 352 -5.13 -22.80 17.63
C SER A 352 -6.36 -23.66 17.38
N GLY A 353 -6.79 -23.80 16.12
CA GLY A 353 -7.94 -24.57 15.71
C GLY A 353 -9.26 -23.79 15.66
N GLN A 354 -9.21 -22.46 15.78
CA GLN A 354 -10.38 -21.62 15.61
C GLN A 354 -10.69 -21.44 14.10
N PRO A 355 -11.96 -21.48 13.69
CA PRO A 355 -12.33 -21.22 12.31
C PRO A 355 -12.10 -19.75 11.94
N ILE A 356 -11.60 -19.49 10.74
CA ILE A 356 -11.27 -18.16 10.24
C ILE A 356 -12.26 -17.76 9.15
N ALA A 357 -12.78 -16.53 9.20
CA ALA A 357 -13.62 -15.99 8.14
C ALA A 357 -12.88 -15.98 6.79
N PRO A 358 -13.58 -16.24 5.66
CA PRO A 358 -12.96 -16.25 4.32
C PRO A 358 -12.42 -14.89 3.89
N ALA A 359 -12.86 -13.81 4.52
CA ALA A 359 -12.34 -12.47 4.33
C ALA A 359 -12.44 -11.66 5.62
N LEU A 360 -11.49 -10.74 5.82
CA LEU A 360 -11.48 -9.73 6.87
C LEU A 360 -11.35 -8.36 6.19
N ILE A 361 -12.41 -7.56 6.27
CA ILE A 361 -12.48 -6.25 5.61
C ILE A 361 -12.10 -5.16 6.59
N ILE A 362 -11.07 -4.40 6.25
CA ILE A 362 -10.53 -3.31 7.06
C ILE A 362 -11.49 -2.13 7.04
N LYS A 363 -11.67 -1.51 8.20
CA LYS A 363 -12.41 -0.26 8.36
C LYS A 363 -11.46 0.91 8.11
N ASP A 364 -11.42 1.37 6.86
CA ASP A 364 -10.60 2.51 6.48
C ASP A 364 -11.12 3.82 7.06
N ARG A 365 -10.22 4.76 7.33
CA ARG A 365 -10.52 6.15 7.68
C ARG A 365 -10.65 7.02 6.44
N GLN A 366 -10.78 8.30 6.66
CA GLN A 366 -10.61 9.35 5.65
C GLN A 366 -10.04 10.58 6.33
N TYR A 367 -9.40 11.41 5.54
CA TYR A 367 -8.83 12.68 5.95
C TYR A 367 -9.42 13.77 5.06
N ASP A 368 -9.99 14.77 5.65
CA ASP A 368 -10.51 15.95 4.98
C ASP A 368 -9.96 17.24 5.65
N PRO A 369 -10.21 18.42 5.09
CA PRO A 369 -9.68 19.67 5.64
C PRO A 369 -10.06 19.94 7.11
N SER A 370 -11.12 19.32 7.62
CA SER A 370 -11.59 19.55 8.99
C SER A 370 -10.81 18.75 10.04
N ASP A 371 -10.27 17.58 9.65
CA ASP A 371 -9.64 16.64 10.60
C ASP A 371 -8.17 16.31 10.28
N ALA A 372 -7.70 16.61 9.07
CA ALA A 372 -6.35 16.22 8.62
C ALA A 372 -5.23 16.73 9.53
N ALA A 373 -5.35 17.95 10.06
CA ALA A 373 -4.33 18.52 10.95
C ALA A 373 -4.17 17.73 12.26
N ALA A 374 -5.29 17.27 12.84
CA ALA A 374 -5.27 16.46 14.06
C ALA A 374 -4.84 15.01 13.78
N SER A 375 -5.10 14.52 12.57
CA SER A 375 -4.95 13.11 12.19
C SER A 375 -3.65 12.79 11.45
N VAL A 376 -2.89 13.80 10.99
CA VAL A 376 -1.64 13.59 10.21
C VAL A 376 -0.59 12.73 10.93
N GLY A 377 -0.58 12.75 12.26
CA GLY A 377 0.31 11.92 13.08
C GLY A 377 0.03 10.42 12.98
N SER A 378 -1.20 10.01 12.66
CA SER A 378 -1.61 8.60 12.50
C SER A 378 -1.44 8.08 11.07
N ALA A 379 -1.24 8.94 10.08
CA ALA A 379 -0.94 8.60 8.70
C ALA A 379 0.40 7.82 8.61
N PHE A 380 0.54 6.94 7.60
CA PHE A 380 1.75 6.11 7.42
C PHE A 380 2.78 6.73 6.49
#